data_7c4fb273249bc33e9f27a6af15e72d5f
#
_entry.id   7c4fb273249bc33e9f27a6af15e72d5f
#
_cell.length_a   1.000
_cell.length_b   1.000
_cell.length_c   1.000
_cell.angle_alpha   90.00
_cell.angle_beta   90.00
_cell.angle_gamma   90.00
#
_symmetry.space_group_name_H-M   'P 1'
#
loop_
_entity.id
_entity.type
_entity.pdbx_description
1 polymer ?
#
loop_
_entity_poly.entity_id
_entity_poly.type
_entity_poly.pdbx_seq_one_letter_code
_entity_poly.pdbx_strand_id
1 'polypeptide(L)'
;MEKTSIIAKNLLHFRVSKARFFSYKRASLYETHYPHLIILILISVFFSGCGYVTGSDMLRHINSITIPPITNESSEYGLEEDLGTSIKQEFARRGKGWNEGADSLFTAKIRNYERLLLSLGQNNQPEQYRLIISMSFVFQDLKRNKIIRDEKTYEKIHDFYIVEGRGKNPETLKEAKQKLITETAEDIVSSIVEEW
;
A
#
# COMPACT_ATOMS: atom_id res chain seq x y z
N MET A 1 32.85 50.51 -67.11
CA MET A 1 31.79 49.93 -66.32
C MET A 1 31.12 48.87 -67.17
N GLU A 2 31.79 47.74 -67.44
CA GLU A 2 31.19 46.67 -68.24
C GLU A 2 32.07 45.40 -68.19
N LYS A 3 32.32 44.83 -67.04
CA LYS A 3 33.03 43.55 -66.91
C LYS A 3 32.62 42.70 -65.74
N THR A 4 31.54 43.01 -65.03
CA THR A 4 31.09 42.28 -63.86
C THR A 4 29.82 41.48 -64.06
N SER A 5 29.25 41.40 -65.25
CA SER A 5 27.96 40.72 -65.54
C SER A 5 28.08 39.32 -66.11
N ILE A 6 29.26 38.81 -66.42
CA ILE A 6 29.42 37.53 -67.15
C ILE A 6 29.78 36.38 -66.21
N ILE A 7 30.29 36.66 -65.03
CA ILE A 7 30.70 35.59 -64.08
C ILE A 7 29.53 35.01 -63.23
N ALA A 8 28.45 35.76 -63.10
CA ALA A 8 27.27 35.28 -62.27
C ALA A 8 26.34 34.30 -62.98
N LYS A 9 26.40 34.12 -64.27
CA LYS A 9 25.52 33.24 -65.06
C LYS A 9 26.01 31.79 -65.19
N ASN A 10 27.29 31.49 -64.94
CA ASN A 10 27.86 30.19 -65.16
C ASN A 10 27.94 29.32 -63.86
N LEU A 11 27.57 29.85 -62.68
CA LEU A 11 27.59 29.10 -61.39
C LEU A 11 26.25 28.50 -61.04
N LEU A 12 25.18 28.83 -61.78
CA LEU A 12 23.82 28.30 -61.46
C LEU A 12 23.43 27.05 -62.24
N HIS A 13 24.24 26.60 -63.20
CA HIS A 13 23.88 25.44 -64.05
C HIS A 13 24.56 24.15 -63.63
N PHE A 14 25.44 24.12 -62.60
CA PHE A 14 26.18 22.91 -62.24
C PHE A 14 25.71 22.24 -60.94
N ARG A 15 24.64 22.74 -60.33
CA ARG A 15 24.19 22.23 -59.02
C ARG A 15 22.85 21.47 -59.01
N VAL A 16 22.23 21.20 -60.15
CA VAL A 16 20.91 20.53 -60.20
C VAL A 16 20.98 19.08 -60.66
N SER A 17 22.19 18.58 -61.10
CA SER A 17 22.29 17.23 -61.70
C SER A 17 22.71 16.10 -60.74
N LYS A 18 22.99 16.33 -59.45
CA LYS A 18 23.42 15.27 -58.53
C LYS A 18 22.44 14.91 -57.40
N ALA A 19 21.28 15.55 -57.33
CA ALA A 19 20.32 15.31 -56.26
C ALA A 19 19.16 14.36 -56.61
N ARG A 20 19.13 13.75 -57.79
CA ARG A 20 18.00 12.86 -58.20
C ARG A 20 18.30 11.37 -58.25
N PHE A 21 19.51 10.91 -57.87
CA PHE A 21 19.84 9.48 -58.05
C PHE A 21 19.96 8.67 -56.75
N PHE A 22 19.67 9.29 -55.57
CA PHE A 22 19.87 8.59 -54.30
C PHE A 22 18.58 8.37 -53.50
N SER A 23 17.40 8.70 -54.03
CA SER A 23 16.13 8.63 -53.28
C SER A 23 15.18 7.49 -53.62
N TYR A 24 15.56 6.55 -54.52
CA TYR A 24 14.59 5.55 -54.96
C TYR A 24 14.93 4.12 -54.58
N LYS A 25 15.92 3.87 -53.71
CA LYS A 25 16.25 2.48 -53.32
C LYS A 25 16.02 2.15 -51.85
N ARG A 26 15.34 3.02 -51.09
CA ARG A 26 15.10 2.75 -49.65
C ARG A 26 13.62 2.54 -49.25
N ALA A 27 12.73 2.58 -50.21
CA ALA A 27 11.28 2.39 -49.93
C ALA A 27 10.73 0.99 -50.23
N SER A 28 11.59 0.04 -50.68
CA SER A 28 11.13 -1.26 -51.11
C SER A 28 11.48 -2.44 -50.18
N LEU A 29 11.99 -2.21 -48.97
CA LEU A 29 12.39 -3.28 -48.07
C LEU A 29 11.49 -3.49 -46.85
N TYR A 30 10.40 -2.70 -46.73
CA TYR A 30 9.49 -2.85 -45.59
C TYR A 30 8.13 -3.48 -45.92
N GLU A 31 7.93 -3.98 -47.15
CA GLU A 31 6.56 -4.27 -47.62
C GLU A 31 6.13 -5.72 -47.50
N THR A 32 6.92 -6.64 -47.00
CA THR A 32 6.46 -8.05 -47.10
C THR A 32 6.62 -8.99 -45.92
N HIS A 33 7.17 -8.57 -44.74
CA HIS A 33 7.42 -9.62 -43.74
C HIS A 33 6.92 -9.43 -42.30
N TYR A 34 6.27 -8.31 -41.91
CA TYR A 34 5.88 -8.13 -40.52
C TYR A 34 4.42 -7.69 -40.21
N PRO A 35 3.39 -8.04 -41.01
CA PRO A 35 2.01 -7.76 -40.62
C PRO A 35 1.67 -8.50 -39.32
N HIS A 36 2.19 -9.70 -39.10
CA HIS A 36 1.96 -10.47 -37.88
C HIS A 36 2.70 -9.88 -36.68
N LEU A 37 3.85 -9.26 -36.84
CA LEU A 37 4.62 -8.64 -35.75
C LEU A 37 3.95 -7.33 -35.29
N ILE A 38 3.39 -6.55 -36.21
CA ILE A 38 2.60 -5.35 -35.90
C ILE A 38 1.30 -5.74 -35.17
N ILE A 39 0.63 -6.80 -35.62
CA ILE A 39 -0.57 -7.33 -34.96
C ILE A 39 -0.22 -7.84 -33.55
N LEU A 40 0.92 -8.51 -33.38
CA LEU A 40 1.37 -9.03 -32.08
C LEU A 40 1.71 -7.91 -31.10
N ILE A 41 2.33 -6.81 -31.58
CA ILE A 41 2.59 -5.60 -30.79
C ILE A 41 1.26 -4.90 -30.43
N LEU A 42 0.33 -4.77 -31.35
CA LEU A 42 -0.99 -4.21 -31.10
C LEU A 42 -1.77 -5.03 -30.05
N ILE A 43 -1.74 -6.36 -30.14
CA ILE A 43 -2.35 -7.26 -29.16
C ILE A 43 -1.69 -7.08 -27.78
N SER A 44 -0.34 -6.97 -27.73
CA SER A 44 0.38 -6.79 -26.45
C SER A 44 0.02 -5.48 -25.75
N VAL A 45 -0.26 -4.40 -26.48
CA VAL A 45 -0.72 -3.12 -25.94
C VAL A 45 -2.15 -3.21 -25.36
N PHE A 46 -3.01 -4.04 -25.96
CA PHE A 46 -4.36 -4.28 -25.41
C PHE A 46 -4.35 -5.10 -24.10
N PHE A 47 -3.35 -5.97 -23.89
CA PHE A 47 -3.21 -6.73 -22.65
C PHE A 47 -2.52 -5.94 -21.51
N SER A 48 -1.90 -4.80 -21.80
CA SER A 48 -1.28 -3.93 -20.77
C SER A 48 -2.29 -3.08 -19.98
N GLY A 49 -3.57 -3.17 -20.32
CA GLY A 49 -4.66 -2.42 -19.68
C GLY A 49 -5.26 -3.10 -18.45
N CYS A 50 -4.51 -3.90 -17.67
CA CYS A 50 -4.93 -4.24 -16.31
C CYS A 50 -4.88 -2.97 -15.46
N GLY A 51 -5.96 -2.19 -15.50
CA GLY A 51 -6.20 -1.14 -14.52
C GLY A 51 -6.26 -1.77 -13.14
N TYR A 52 -5.17 -1.70 -12.40
CA TYR A 52 -5.19 -1.89 -10.96
C TYR A 52 -6.06 -0.75 -10.40
N VAL A 53 -7.33 -1.05 -10.19
CA VAL A 53 -8.18 -0.22 -9.33
C VAL A 53 -7.65 -0.44 -7.92
N THR A 54 -6.73 0.41 -7.48
CA THR A 54 -6.33 0.45 -6.08
C THR A 54 -7.59 0.77 -5.28
N GLY A 55 -7.95 -0.10 -4.33
CA GLY A 55 -9.17 -0.02 -3.52
C GLY A 55 -9.38 1.25 -2.69
N SER A 56 -8.48 2.24 -2.82
CA SER A 56 -8.53 3.54 -2.14
C SER A 56 -9.68 4.46 -2.60
N ASP A 57 -10.36 4.16 -3.71
CA ASP A 57 -11.43 5.02 -4.23
C ASP A 57 -12.68 5.03 -3.34
N MET A 58 -12.95 3.94 -2.64
CA MET A 58 -14.14 3.81 -1.81
C MET A 58 -14.09 4.70 -0.55
N LEU A 59 -12.89 4.98 -0.04
CA LEU A 59 -12.68 5.81 1.14
C LEU A 59 -12.19 7.23 0.84
N ARG A 60 -12.13 7.65 -0.43
CA ARG A 60 -11.68 9.00 -0.81
C ARG A 60 -12.53 10.13 -0.22
N HIS A 61 -13.81 9.89 0.00
CA HIS A 61 -14.72 10.87 0.59
C HIS A 61 -14.61 10.97 2.11
N ILE A 62 -13.92 10.01 2.75
CA ILE A 62 -13.63 9.98 4.19
C ILE A 62 -12.27 10.63 4.40
N ASN A 63 -12.24 11.81 5.01
CA ASN A 63 -11.02 12.54 5.33
C ASN A 63 -10.71 12.54 6.82
N SER A 64 -11.73 12.28 7.66
CA SER A 64 -11.60 12.33 9.11
C SER A 64 -12.39 11.20 9.78
N ILE A 65 -11.92 10.78 10.95
CA ILE A 65 -12.45 9.66 11.70
C ILE A 65 -12.65 10.07 13.15
N THR A 66 -13.82 9.78 13.70
CA THR A 66 -14.07 9.84 15.14
C THR A 66 -13.70 8.50 15.76
N ILE A 67 -12.85 8.51 16.78
CA ILE A 67 -12.41 7.31 17.51
C ILE A 67 -12.70 7.57 19.00
N PRO A 68 -13.87 7.15 19.49
CA PRO A 68 -14.21 7.24 20.91
C PRO A 68 -13.29 6.34 21.75
N PRO A 69 -13.25 6.49 23.07
CA PRO A 69 -12.52 5.60 23.96
C PRO A 69 -12.89 4.13 23.69
N ILE A 70 -11.88 3.28 23.57
CA ILE A 70 -12.05 1.84 23.37
C ILE A 70 -12.55 1.22 24.68
N THR A 71 -13.54 0.36 24.59
CA THR A 71 -14.01 -0.40 25.76
C THR A 71 -13.06 -1.56 26.02
N ASN A 72 -12.60 -1.72 27.26
CA ASN A 72 -11.75 -2.84 27.68
C ASN A 72 -12.49 -3.73 28.70
N GLU A 73 -12.75 -4.97 28.33
CA GLU A 73 -13.33 -6.02 29.17
C GLU A 73 -12.30 -7.01 29.69
N SER A 74 -11.01 -6.86 29.31
CA SER A 74 -9.93 -7.71 29.79
C SER A 74 -9.46 -7.29 31.18
N SER A 75 -8.65 -8.13 31.81
CA SER A 75 -8.02 -7.83 33.12
C SER A 75 -6.77 -6.97 33.02
N GLU A 76 -6.27 -6.69 31.79
CA GLU A 76 -5.06 -5.91 31.59
C GLU A 76 -5.41 -4.43 31.37
N TYR A 77 -5.00 -3.57 32.30
CA TYR A 77 -5.27 -2.13 32.27
C TYR A 77 -4.37 -1.41 31.27
N GLY A 78 -4.89 -0.33 30.68
CA GLY A 78 -4.17 0.57 29.78
C GLY A 78 -4.12 0.09 28.32
N LEU A 79 -4.59 -1.12 28.01
CA LEU A 79 -4.66 -1.62 26.63
C LEU A 79 -5.54 -0.72 25.74
N GLU A 80 -6.64 -0.24 26.30
CA GLU A 80 -7.60 0.64 25.62
C GLU A 80 -6.97 1.95 25.17
N GLU A 81 -6.11 2.54 26.02
CA GLU A 81 -5.42 3.79 25.72
C GLU A 81 -4.30 3.57 24.70
N ASP A 82 -3.46 2.55 24.91
CA ASP A 82 -2.35 2.19 24.04
C ASP A 82 -2.85 1.83 22.63
N LEU A 83 -3.90 0.99 22.55
CA LEU A 83 -4.50 0.60 21.27
C LEU A 83 -5.19 1.76 20.57
N GLY A 84 -5.94 2.57 21.30
CA GLY A 84 -6.60 3.77 20.76
C GLY A 84 -5.59 4.76 20.18
N THR A 85 -4.47 4.95 20.86
CA THR A 85 -3.37 5.81 20.40
C THR A 85 -2.71 5.24 19.14
N SER A 86 -2.43 3.92 19.11
CA SER A 86 -1.83 3.25 17.96
C SER A 86 -2.75 3.29 16.73
N ILE A 87 -4.05 3.08 16.89
CA ILE A 87 -5.04 3.18 15.80
C ILE A 87 -5.11 4.61 15.25
N LYS A 88 -5.13 5.64 16.11
CA LYS A 88 -5.11 7.04 15.68
C LYS A 88 -3.86 7.38 14.87
N GLN A 89 -2.69 6.91 15.34
CA GLN A 89 -1.42 7.09 14.64
C GLN A 89 -1.42 6.40 13.28
N GLU A 90 -1.96 5.19 13.19
CA GLU A 90 -1.98 4.44 11.94
C GLU A 90 -2.94 5.06 10.90
N PHE A 91 -4.12 5.52 11.30
CA PHE A 91 -4.98 6.29 10.41
C PHE A 91 -4.31 7.60 9.95
N ALA A 92 -3.60 8.30 10.85
CA ALA A 92 -2.87 9.51 10.50
C ALA A 92 -1.75 9.24 9.48
N ARG A 93 -1.01 8.13 9.59
CA ARG A 93 0.00 7.69 8.60
C ARG A 93 -0.61 7.50 7.22
N ARG A 94 -1.87 7.08 7.16
CA ARG A 94 -2.63 6.89 5.92
C ARG A 94 -3.36 8.16 5.44
N GLY A 95 -3.02 9.31 6.01
CA GLY A 95 -3.57 10.60 5.62
C GLY A 95 -5.01 10.86 6.07
N LYS A 96 -5.50 10.11 7.08
CA LYS A 96 -6.82 10.31 7.67
C LYS A 96 -6.70 11.05 9.00
N GLY A 97 -7.26 12.25 9.09
CA GLY A 97 -7.33 13.00 10.33
C GLY A 97 -8.29 12.36 11.34
N TRP A 98 -8.10 12.64 12.63
CA TRP A 98 -9.06 12.24 13.66
C TRP A 98 -9.59 13.49 14.38
N ASN A 99 -10.92 13.57 14.55
CA ASN A 99 -11.60 14.66 15.28
C ASN A 99 -13.01 14.22 15.70
N GLU A 100 -13.64 15.00 16.55
CA GLU A 100 -15.06 14.86 16.86
C GLU A 100 -15.91 15.38 15.67
N GLY A 101 -17.02 14.71 15.39
CA GLY A 101 -17.91 15.08 14.28
C GLY A 101 -17.32 14.79 12.89
N ALA A 102 -16.47 13.79 12.80
CA ALA A 102 -15.81 13.37 11.57
C ALA A 102 -16.74 12.71 10.55
N ASP A 103 -16.19 12.42 9.38
CA ASP A 103 -16.88 11.78 8.26
C ASP A 103 -17.22 10.30 8.53
N SER A 104 -16.50 9.68 9.47
CA SER A 104 -16.63 8.27 9.81
C SER A 104 -16.41 8.03 11.31
N LEU A 105 -16.86 6.85 11.77
CA LEU A 105 -16.79 6.42 13.16
C LEU A 105 -16.10 5.05 13.22
N PHE A 106 -15.06 4.95 14.03
CA PHE A 106 -14.43 3.70 14.41
C PHE A 106 -14.73 3.39 15.87
N THR A 107 -15.35 2.26 16.16
CA THR A 107 -15.60 1.78 17.53
C THR A 107 -14.97 0.42 17.72
N ALA A 108 -14.39 0.17 18.89
CA ALA A 108 -13.77 -1.09 19.20
C ALA A 108 -13.97 -1.49 20.67
N LYS A 109 -13.92 -2.80 20.91
CA LYS A 109 -14.05 -3.40 22.22
C LYS A 109 -13.05 -4.55 22.38
N ILE A 110 -12.12 -4.41 23.32
CA ILE A 110 -11.21 -5.48 23.73
C ILE A 110 -12.01 -6.44 24.62
N ARG A 111 -12.07 -7.72 24.23
CA ARG A 111 -12.80 -8.74 24.97
C ARG A 111 -11.92 -9.50 25.92
N ASN A 112 -10.70 -9.82 25.46
CA ASN A 112 -9.78 -10.62 26.23
C ASN A 112 -8.33 -10.27 25.90
N TYR A 113 -7.45 -10.45 26.89
CA TYR A 113 -6.00 -10.42 26.74
C TYR A 113 -5.41 -11.55 27.58
N GLU A 114 -4.61 -12.39 26.93
CA GLU A 114 -4.01 -13.56 27.58
C GLU A 114 -2.50 -13.61 27.37
N ARG A 115 -1.80 -14.12 28.37
CA ARG A 115 -0.39 -14.49 28.29
C ARG A 115 -0.24 -15.98 28.59
N LEU A 116 0.17 -16.75 27.61
CA LEU A 116 0.38 -18.19 27.72
C LEU A 116 1.86 -18.52 27.73
N LEU A 117 2.29 -19.41 28.62
CA LEU A 117 3.62 -19.99 28.58
C LEU A 117 3.65 -21.08 27.49
N LEU A 118 4.55 -20.94 26.50
CA LEU A 118 4.68 -21.91 25.40
C LEU A 118 5.79 -22.94 25.65
N SER A 119 6.93 -22.51 26.20
CA SER A 119 8.05 -23.44 26.41
C SER A 119 8.83 -23.14 27.67
N LEU A 120 9.41 -24.19 28.22
CA LEU A 120 10.36 -24.17 29.32
C LEU A 120 11.72 -24.59 28.80
N GLY A 121 12.77 -23.99 29.34
CA GLY A 121 14.16 -24.37 29.10
C GLY A 121 14.62 -25.56 29.93
N GLN A 122 15.90 -25.91 29.77
CA GLN A 122 16.50 -27.06 30.43
C GLN A 122 16.42 -27.01 31.97
N ASN A 123 16.38 -25.81 32.57
CA ASN A 123 16.27 -25.60 34.01
C ASN A 123 14.83 -25.40 34.50
N ASN A 124 13.85 -25.80 33.71
CA ASN A 124 12.42 -25.57 33.96
C ASN A 124 12.04 -24.11 34.14
N GLN A 125 12.83 -23.21 33.53
CA GLN A 125 12.56 -21.77 33.49
C GLN A 125 11.81 -21.41 32.23
N PRO A 126 10.86 -20.45 32.28
CA PRO A 126 10.18 -19.97 31.09
C PRO A 126 11.17 -19.46 30.02
N GLU A 127 10.97 -19.83 28.76
CA GLU A 127 11.76 -19.36 27.63
C GLU A 127 10.91 -18.63 26.59
N GLN A 128 9.67 -19.04 26.38
CA GLN A 128 8.80 -18.48 25.34
C GLN A 128 7.39 -18.26 25.87
N TYR A 129 6.83 -17.11 25.51
CA TYR A 129 5.46 -16.76 25.81
C TYR A 129 4.71 -16.42 24.53
N ARG A 130 3.38 -16.53 24.61
CA ARG A 130 2.41 -16.04 23.63
C ARG A 130 1.51 -15.01 24.30
N LEU A 131 1.36 -13.88 23.63
CA LEU A 131 0.33 -12.89 23.92
C LEU A 131 -0.80 -13.02 22.91
N ILE A 132 -2.03 -12.95 23.39
CA ILE A 132 -3.24 -13.00 22.56
C ILE A 132 -4.10 -11.82 22.94
N ILE A 133 -4.55 -11.05 21.97
CA ILE A 133 -5.61 -10.05 22.13
C ILE A 133 -6.81 -10.45 21.28
N SER A 134 -7.99 -10.51 21.89
CA SER A 134 -9.26 -10.76 21.21
C SER A 134 -10.16 -9.54 21.34
N MET A 135 -10.73 -9.09 20.23
CA MET A 135 -11.54 -7.89 20.20
C MET A 135 -12.61 -7.92 19.10
N SER A 136 -13.50 -6.95 19.13
CA SER A 136 -14.43 -6.64 18.04
C SER A 136 -14.32 -5.19 17.68
N PHE A 137 -14.60 -4.84 16.41
CA PHE A 137 -14.61 -3.45 15.96
C PHE A 137 -15.61 -3.23 14.82
N VAL A 138 -16.06 -1.97 14.70
CA VAL A 138 -16.94 -1.52 13.63
C VAL A 138 -16.38 -0.23 13.05
N PHE A 139 -16.33 -0.16 11.74
CA PHE A 139 -16.03 1.06 11.00
C PHE A 139 -17.22 1.46 10.14
N GLN A 140 -17.74 2.65 10.37
CA GLN A 140 -18.93 3.19 9.74
C GLN A 140 -18.65 4.49 9.00
N ASP A 141 -19.10 4.59 7.76
CA ASP A 141 -19.20 5.83 7.00
C ASP A 141 -20.46 6.60 7.46
N LEU A 142 -20.26 7.73 8.13
CA LEU A 142 -21.36 8.56 8.62
C LEU A 142 -22.01 9.39 7.53
N LYS A 143 -21.25 9.76 6.46
CA LYS A 143 -21.79 10.51 5.33
C LYS A 143 -22.80 9.71 4.52
N ARG A 144 -22.53 8.41 4.33
CA ARG A 144 -23.37 7.49 3.57
C ARG A 144 -24.26 6.62 4.45
N ASN A 145 -24.14 6.75 5.76
CA ASN A 145 -24.80 5.91 6.77
C ASN A 145 -24.62 4.40 6.48
N LYS A 146 -23.38 4.00 6.15
CA LYS A 146 -23.06 2.63 5.76
C LYS A 146 -21.99 2.04 6.68
N ILE A 147 -22.21 0.83 7.17
CA ILE A 147 -21.14 0.05 7.84
C ILE A 147 -20.22 -0.46 6.73
N ILE A 148 -18.94 -0.11 6.84
CA ILE A 148 -17.89 -0.54 5.91
C ILE A 148 -17.28 -1.85 6.40
N ARG A 149 -16.97 -1.94 7.69
CA ARG A 149 -16.41 -3.16 8.32
C ARG A 149 -17.12 -3.40 9.64
N ASP A 150 -17.49 -4.63 9.90
CA ASP A 150 -18.05 -5.11 11.17
C ASP A 150 -17.40 -6.45 11.51
N GLU A 151 -16.36 -6.40 12.36
CA GLU A 151 -15.61 -7.57 12.78
C GLU A 151 -16.03 -7.96 14.20
N LYS A 152 -16.71 -9.10 14.31
CA LYS A 152 -17.21 -9.58 15.61
C LYS A 152 -16.15 -10.31 16.43
N THR A 153 -15.18 -10.92 15.74
CA THR A 153 -14.16 -11.74 16.39
C THR A 153 -12.84 -11.55 15.65
N TYR A 154 -12.04 -10.62 16.12
CA TYR A 154 -10.68 -10.41 15.67
C TYR A 154 -9.72 -10.90 16.73
N GLU A 155 -8.69 -11.63 16.34
CA GLU A 155 -7.65 -12.13 17.22
C GLU A 155 -6.27 -11.86 16.62
N LYS A 156 -5.36 -11.35 17.45
CA LYS A 156 -3.95 -11.17 17.12
C LYS A 156 -3.09 -11.87 18.15
N ILE A 157 -2.05 -12.54 17.64
CA ILE A 157 -1.11 -13.32 18.43
C ILE A 157 0.30 -12.78 18.22
N HIS A 158 1.08 -12.68 19.31
CA HIS A 158 2.49 -12.36 19.29
C HIS A 158 3.28 -13.33 20.16
N ASP A 159 4.18 -14.10 19.53
CA ASP A 159 5.07 -15.05 20.21
C ASP A 159 6.45 -14.42 20.40
N PHE A 160 6.95 -14.45 21.65
CA PHE A 160 8.24 -13.86 21.97
C PHE A 160 9.08 -14.74 22.92
N TYR A 161 10.39 -14.62 22.78
CA TYR A 161 11.36 -15.27 23.67
C TYR A 161 11.90 -14.26 24.68
N ILE A 162 12.11 -14.74 25.93
CA ILE A 162 12.74 -13.95 26.99
C ILE A 162 14.20 -14.31 27.19
N VAL A 163 14.72 -15.27 26.40
CA VAL A 163 16.11 -15.78 26.47
C VAL A 163 16.79 -15.65 25.11
N GLU A 164 18.11 -15.53 25.12
CA GLU A 164 18.94 -15.45 23.91
C GLU A 164 19.11 -16.84 23.23
N GLY A 165 19.58 -16.81 21.97
CA GLY A 165 20.00 -18.03 21.27
C GLY A 165 18.87 -18.85 20.64
N ARG A 166 17.65 -18.32 20.54
CA ARG A 166 16.47 -18.97 19.94
C ARG A 166 16.14 -18.48 18.53
N GLY A 167 17.10 -17.85 17.83
CA GLY A 167 16.91 -17.36 16.47
C GLY A 167 16.16 -16.02 16.35
N LYS A 168 15.71 -15.49 17.49
CA LYS A 168 15.12 -14.15 17.63
C LYS A 168 15.77 -13.45 18.82
N ASN A 169 15.81 -12.13 18.79
CA ASN A 169 16.21 -11.34 19.95
C ASN A 169 15.20 -11.53 21.09
N PRO A 170 15.65 -11.63 22.34
CA PRO A 170 14.75 -11.68 23.47
C PRO A 170 13.98 -10.37 23.61
N GLU A 171 12.74 -10.47 24.06
CA GLU A 171 11.86 -9.33 24.29
C GLU A 171 11.41 -9.33 25.75
N THR A 172 11.29 -8.15 26.33
CA THR A 172 10.58 -7.97 27.58
C THR A 172 9.05 -8.08 27.34
N LEU A 173 8.30 -8.39 28.39
CA LEU A 173 6.83 -8.40 28.30
C LEU A 173 6.27 -7.07 27.82
N LYS A 174 6.89 -5.94 28.21
CA LYS A 174 6.48 -4.61 27.78
C LYS A 174 6.68 -4.40 26.29
N GLU A 175 7.84 -4.81 25.75
CA GLU A 175 8.13 -4.71 24.32
C GLU A 175 7.21 -5.60 23.49
N ALA A 176 6.99 -6.85 23.92
CA ALA A 176 6.09 -7.79 23.27
C ALA A 176 4.64 -7.27 23.26
N LYS A 177 4.17 -6.69 24.39
CA LYS A 177 2.85 -6.05 24.46
C LYS A 177 2.73 -4.87 23.50
N GLN A 178 3.73 -3.99 23.45
CA GLN A 178 3.73 -2.85 22.53
C GLN A 178 3.73 -3.29 21.07
N LYS A 179 4.48 -4.32 20.71
CA LYS A 179 4.46 -4.89 19.36
C LYS A 179 3.09 -5.47 19.01
N LEU A 180 2.51 -6.29 19.89
CA LEU A 180 1.17 -6.83 19.69
C LEU A 180 0.14 -5.72 19.41
N ILE A 181 0.16 -4.64 20.20
CA ILE A 181 -0.75 -3.51 20.04
C ILE A 181 -0.51 -2.80 18.70
N THR A 182 0.75 -2.54 18.35
CA THR A 182 1.10 -1.88 17.09
C THR A 182 0.68 -2.71 15.88
N GLU A 183 1.01 -4.00 15.86
CA GLU A 183 0.61 -4.93 14.80
C GLU A 183 -0.92 -5.08 14.70
N THR A 184 -1.62 -5.08 15.85
CA THR A 184 -3.09 -5.08 15.88
C THR A 184 -3.66 -3.83 15.21
N ALA A 185 -3.13 -2.64 15.52
CA ALA A 185 -3.58 -1.39 14.92
C ALA A 185 -3.29 -1.34 13.41
N GLU A 186 -2.10 -1.78 12.99
CA GLU A 186 -1.73 -1.86 11.57
C GLU A 186 -2.66 -2.79 10.79
N ASP A 187 -2.90 -4.00 11.29
CA ASP A 187 -3.79 -4.98 10.64
C ASP A 187 -5.22 -4.46 10.52
N ILE A 188 -5.77 -3.90 11.60
CA ILE A 188 -7.14 -3.35 11.61
C ILE A 188 -7.28 -2.23 10.59
N VAL A 189 -6.37 -1.27 10.61
CA VAL A 189 -6.42 -0.12 9.70
C VAL A 189 -6.17 -0.54 8.25
N SER A 190 -5.25 -1.50 8.02
CA SER A 190 -5.03 -2.08 6.68
C SER A 190 -6.30 -2.76 6.16
N SER A 191 -6.96 -3.56 6.98
CA SER A 191 -8.21 -4.25 6.60
C SER A 191 -9.35 -3.28 6.24
N ILE A 192 -9.34 -2.09 6.83
CA ILE A 192 -10.32 -1.04 6.52
C ILE A 192 -9.94 -0.28 5.25
N VAL A 193 -8.67 -0.05 4.98
CA VAL A 193 -8.20 0.85 3.91
C VAL A 193 -7.83 0.09 2.64
N GLU A 194 -7.32 -1.15 2.73
CA GLU A 194 -6.70 -1.90 1.62
C GLU A 194 -7.58 -3.00 1.03
N GLU A 195 -8.57 -3.50 1.75
CA GLU A 195 -9.44 -4.60 1.27
C GLU A 195 -10.57 -4.15 0.31
N TRP A 196 -10.49 -2.92 -0.22
CA TRP A 196 -11.53 -2.37 -1.11
C TRP A 196 -10.98 -1.78 -2.39
#